data_f7362109a8278e332883dd2ea22772e2
#
_entry.id   f7362109a8278e332883dd2ea22772e2
#
_cell.length_a   1.000
_cell.length_b   1.000
_cell.length_c   1.000
_cell.angle_alpha   90.00
_cell.angle_beta   90.00
_cell.angle_gamma   90.00
#
_symmetry.space_group_name_H-M   'P 1'
#
loop_
_entity.id
_entity.type
_entity.pdbx_description
1 polymer ?
#
loop_
_entity_poly.entity_id
_entity_poly.type
_entity_poly.pdbx_seq_one_letter_code
_entity_poly.pdbx_strand_id
1 'polypeptide(L)'
;FVPSRGLGDVYKRQVGKSDSQEQLRTALALGADRAILAETDSLLEPLAIAKVLSKVIEEESPKLVILGKQAIDGDNNQTGQMLAAMLNYSQATFASEVIIDEDFASVTREIDGGLQTIKVSLPAIITTDLRLNEPRYASLPNIMKAKKKELDVKPIEEMGVDINNRMELLSVELPASRQEGIKVESVEDLVSKLKEEAKVIS
;
A
#
# COMPACT_ATOMS: atom_id res chain seq x y z
N PHE A 1 -11.22 6.04 6.50
CA PHE A 1 -10.79 7.45 6.70
C PHE A 1 -11.86 8.19 7.52
N VAL A 2 -11.62 8.40 8.78
CA VAL A 2 -12.40 9.35 9.59
C VAL A 2 -11.82 10.73 9.27
N PRO A 3 -12.61 11.72 8.84
CA PRO A 3 -12.11 13.08 8.78
C PRO A 3 -11.81 13.47 10.21
N SER A 4 -10.55 13.45 10.57
CA SER A 4 -10.10 13.91 11.88
C SER A 4 -10.17 15.43 11.89
N ARG A 5 -11.29 15.97 12.30
CA ARG A 5 -11.34 17.33 12.78
C ARG A 5 -10.41 17.39 14.01
N GLY A 6 -9.14 17.72 13.77
CA GLY A 6 -8.13 17.79 14.84
C GLY A 6 -6.73 17.31 14.46
N LEU A 7 -6.55 16.55 13.38
CA LEU A 7 -5.22 16.10 12.93
C LEU A 7 -4.59 17.00 11.83
N GLY A 8 -5.19 18.16 11.53
CA GLY A 8 -4.69 19.04 10.46
C GLY A 8 -5.15 18.59 9.08
N ASP A 9 -4.46 19.09 8.05
CA ASP A 9 -4.79 18.83 6.65
C ASP A 9 -4.47 17.39 6.25
N VAL A 10 -5.33 16.81 5.42
CA VAL A 10 -5.18 15.46 4.88
C VAL A 10 -4.83 15.53 3.40
N TYR A 11 -3.64 15.04 3.07
CA TYR A 11 -3.13 15.07 1.73
C TYR A 11 -3.05 13.66 1.14
N LYS A 12 -3.38 13.52 -0.14
CA LYS A 12 -3.19 12.27 -0.89
C LYS A 12 -2.03 12.40 -1.85
N ARG A 13 -1.14 11.42 -1.85
CA ARG A 13 -0.02 11.33 -2.81
C ARG A 13 -0.11 10.02 -3.55
N GLN A 14 0.28 10.05 -4.81
CA GLN A 14 0.33 8.87 -5.66
C GLN A 14 1.50 8.98 -6.63
N VAL A 15 2.13 7.85 -6.91
CA VAL A 15 3.10 7.69 -7.99
C VAL A 15 2.43 6.85 -9.07
N GLY A 16 2.46 7.29 -10.32
CA GLY A 16 1.82 6.54 -11.41
C GLY A 16 1.56 7.37 -12.65
N LYS A 17 0.84 6.78 -13.58
CA LYS A 17 0.48 7.41 -14.87
C LYS A 17 -0.55 8.52 -14.70
N SER A 18 -0.75 9.32 -15.74
CA SER A 18 -1.74 10.40 -15.77
C SER A 18 -3.16 9.97 -15.37
N ASP A 19 -3.56 8.75 -15.74
CA ASP A 19 -4.89 8.19 -15.39
C ASP A 19 -5.08 8.03 -13.88
N SER A 20 -4.01 8.00 -13.10
CA SER A 20 -4.04 7.95 -11.64
C SER A 20 -4.68 9.20 -11.01
N GLN A 21 -4.90 10.26 -11.78
CA GLN A 21 -5.64 11.44 -11.32
C GLN A 21 -7.08 11.10 -10.92
N GLU A 22 -7.70 10.10 -11.51
CA GLU A 22 -9.07 9.68 -11.16
C GLU A 22 -9.15 9.14 -9.72
N GLN A 23 -8.16 8.33 -9.31
CA GLN A 23 -8.08 7.82 -7.94
C GLN A 23 -7.83 8.96 -6.94
N LEU A 24 -7.01 9.93 -7.32
CA LEU A 24 -6.77 11.12 -6.51
C LEU A 24 -8.02 11.98 -6.38
N ARG A 25 -8.79 12.18 -7.46
CA ARG A 25 -10.10 12.88 -7.43
C ARG A 25 -11.09 12.15 -6.53
N THR A 26 -11.09 10.83 -6.53
CA THR A 26 -11.91 10.03 -5.60
C THR A 26 -11.52 10.29 -4.16
N ALA A 27 -10.21 10.30 -3.83
CA ALA A 27 -9.73 10.60 -2.49
C ALA A 27 -10.10 12.04 -2.04
N LEU A 28 -10.01 13.01 -2.95
CA LEU A 28 -10.45 14.40 -2.71
C LEU A 28 -11.95 14.50 -2.44
N ALA A 29 -12.76 13.65 -3.10
CA ALA A 29 -14.21 13.57 -2.86
C ALA A 29 -14.54 12.91 -1.51
N LEU A 30 -13.67 12.02 -1.02
CA LEU A 30 -13.79 11.36 0.28
C LEU A 30 -13.26 12.20 1.44
N GLY A 31 -12.67 13.36 1.18
CA GLY A 31 -12.31 14.31 2.22
C GLY A 31 -10.85 14.75 2.26
N ALA A 32 -9.98 14.27 1.38
CA ALA A 32 -8.64 14.83 1.27
C ALA A 32 -8.69 16.32 0.86
N ASP A 33 -7.79 17.13 1.39
CA ASP A 33 -7.77 18.58 1.15
C ASP A 33 -7.09 18.91 -0.17
N ARG A 34 -5.94 18.30 -0.46
CA ARG A 34 -5.23 18.39 -1.74
C ARG A 34 -4.59 17.06 -2.13
N ALA A 35 -4.16 16.97 -3.37
CA ALA A 35 -3.50 15.78 -3.90
C ALA A 35 -2.26 16.12 -4.70
N ILE A 36 -1.27 15.21 -4.72
CA ILE A 36 -0.09 15.29 -5.56
C ILE A 36 0.04 13.99 -6.34
N LEU A 37 0.21 14.09 -7.65
CA LEU A 37 0.60 13.00 -8.53
C LEU A 37 2.06 13.17 -8.91
N ALA A 38 2.91 12.25 -8.50
CA ALA A 38 4.24 12.07 -9.07
C ALA A 38 4.06 11.23 -10.35
N GLU A 39 4.01 11.92 -11.49
CA GLU A 39 3.63 11.32 -12.77
C GLU A 39 4.80 10.63 -13.44
N THR A 40 4.54 9.40 -13.90
CA THR A 40 5.47 8.63 -14.73
C THR A 40 4.75 7.53 -15.49
N ASP A 41 5.21 7.26 -16.71
CA ASP A 41 4.78 6.10 -17.50
C ASP A 41 5.63 4.85 -17.23
N SER A 42 6.74 5.00 -16.52
CA SER A 42 7.64 3.90 -16.20
C SER A 42 7.03 2.94 -15.17
N LEU A 43 7.25 1.65 -15.36
CA LEU A 43 6.98 0.64 -14.34
C LEU A 43 8.07 0.74 -13.27
N LEU A 44 7.69 1.11 -12.05
CA LEU A 44 8.63 1.31 -10.95
C LEU A 44 8.60 0.13 -9.97
N GLU A 45 9.79 -0.23 -9.50
CA GLU A 45 9.96 -1.14 -8.37
C GLU A 45 9.63 -0.46 -7.02
N PRO A 46 9.30 -1.23 -5.96
CA PRO A 46 8.98 -0.67 -4.64
C PRO A 46 10.01 0.31 -4.08
N LEU A 47 11.31 0.06 -4.32
CA LEU A 47 12.38 0.96 -3.88
C LEU A 47 12.34 2.31 -4.62
N ALA A 48 12.09 2.30 -5.92
CA ALA A 48 11.97 3.54 -6.70
C ALA A 48 10.76 4.35 -6.24
N ILE A 49 9.62 3.68 -6.00
CA ILE A 49 8.41 4.31 -5.43
C ILE A 49 8.71 4.91 -4.05
N ALA A 50 9.40 4.19 -3.18
CA ALA A 50 9.77 4.69 -1.86
C ALA A 50 10.68 5.94 -1.93
N LYS A 51 11.65 5.97 -2.86
CA LYS A 51 12.52 7.12 -3.11
C LYS A 51 11.72 8.35 -3.57
N VAL A 52 10.79 8.19 -4.52
CA VAL A 52 9.92 9.28 -4.99
C VAL A 52 9.05 9.79 -3.85
N LEU A 53 8.42 8.89 -3.09
CA LEU A 53 7.58 9.28 -1.95
C LEU A 53 8.38 9.94 -0.84
N SER A 54 9.62 9.50 -0.56
CA SER A 54 10.46 10.14 0.45
C SER A 54 10.72 11.60 0.11
N LYS A 55 10.98 11.90 -1.17
CA LYS A 55 11.20 13.27 -1.63
C LYS A 55 9.98 14.17 -1.38
N VAL A 56 8.79 13.69 -1.71
CA VAL A 56 7.53 14.41 -1.46
C VAL A 56 7.28 14.58 0.05
N ILE A 57 7.57 13.57 0.85
CA ILE A 57 7.36 13.61 2.30
C ILE A 57 8.35 14.55 2.99
N GLU A 58 9.60 14.63 2.53
CA GLU A 58 10.58 15.60 3.03
C GLU A 58 10.12 17.05 2.81
N GLU A 59 9.52 17.36 1.65
CA GLU A 59 8.98 18.69 1.34
C GLU A 59 7.79 19.05 2.24
N GLU A 60 6.93 18.06 2.53
CA GLU A 60 5.66 18.25 3.25
C GLU A 60 5.77 18.07 4.76
N SER A 61 6.77 17.33 5.23
CA SER A 61 7.05 17.03 6.64
C SER A 61 5.83 16.58 7.47
N PRO A 62 5.02 15.61 7.00
CA PRO A 62 3.84 15.16 7.72
C PRO A 62 4.23 14.39 9.00
N LYS A 63 3.45 14.53 10.08
CA LYS A 63 3.64 13.73 11.29
C LYS A 63 3.24 12.26 11.10
N LEU A 64 2.31 11.99 10.19
CA LEU A 64 1.81 10.64 9.95
C LEU A 64 1.64 10.36 8.45
N VAL A 65 2.18 9.26 8.01
CA VAL A 65 1.99 8.72 6.66
C VAL A 65 1.30 7.37 6.74
N ILE A 66 0.18 7.23 6.04
CA ILE A 66 -0.59 5.99 5.98
C ILE A 66 -0.62 5.51 4.53
N LEU A 67 -0.34 4.23 4.33
CA LEU A 67 -0.42 3.57 3.03
C LEU A 67 -0.94 2.13 3.17
N GLY A 68 -1.45 1.56 2.09
CA GLY A 68 -1.83 0.15 2.08
C GLY A 68 -0.61 -0.74 2.32
N LYS A 69 -0.81 -1.86 3.00
CA LYS A 69 0.28 -2.80 3.30
C LYS A 69 0.89 -3.40 2.04
N GLN A 70 0.08 -3.63 1.02
CA GLN A 70 0.43 -4.49 -0.10
C GLN A 70 -0.49 -4.22 -1.29
N ALA A 71 0.07 -4.19 -2.50
CA ALA A 71 -0.69 -4.16 -3.74
C ALA A 71 -0.89 -5.60 -4.24
N ILE A 72 -2.09 -5.93 -4.71
CA ILE A 72 -2.45 -7.30 -5.11
C ILE A 72 -1.73 -7.76 -6.38
N ASP A 73 -1.34 -6.82 -7.24
CA ASP A 73 -0.63 -7.08 -8.49
C ASP A 73 0.86 -7.38 -8.27
N GLY A 74 1.55 -6.55 -7.50
CA GLY A 74 2.98 -6.70 -7.22
C GLY A 74 3.30 -7.61 -6.05
N ASP A 75 2.40 -7.70 -5.07
CA ASP A 75 2.47 -8.56 -3.87
C ASP A 75 3.78 -8.44 -3.03
N ASN A 76 4.50 -7.33 -3.17
CA ASN A 76 5.84 -7.17 -2.58
C ASN A 76 5.82 -6.81 -1.09
N ASN A 77 4.85 -6.03 -0.63
CA ASN A 77 4.76 -5.55 0.77
C ASN A 77 6.07 -4.89 1.27
N GLN A 78 6.68 -4.02 0.49
CA GLN A 78 8.01 -3.46 0.78
C GLN A 78 8.05 -1.94 0.85
N THR A 79 7.19 -1.24 0.11
CA THR A 79 7.28 0.22 -0.09
C THR A 79 7.23 0.99 1.24
N GLY A 80 6.29 0.66 2.12
CA GLY A 80 6.13 1.37 3.41
C GLY A 80 7.34 1.20 4.33
N GLN A 81 7.88 0.00 4.44
CA GLN A 81 9.03 -0.31 5.27
C GLN A 81 10.31 0.36 4.74
N MET A 82 10.53 0.36 3.42
CA MET A 82 11.64 1.06 2.78
C MET A 82 11.53 2.57 3.01
N LEU A 83 10.32 3.12 2.85
CA LEU A 83 10.04 4.53 3.06
C LEU A 83 10.34 4.96 4.51
N ALA A 84 9.92 4.16 5.50
CA ALA A 84 10.20 4.42 6.90
C ALA A 84 11.70 4.43 7.20
N ALA A 85 12.43 3.45 6.66
CA ALA A 85 13.88 3.37 6.82
C ALA A 85 14.61 4.58 6.18
N MET A 86 14.19 5.01 4.98
CA MET A 86 14.79 6.14 4.29
C MET A 86 14.59 7.46 5.02
N LEU A 87 13.41 7.67 5.60
CA LEU A 87 13.07 8.88 6.35
C LEU A 87 13.52 8.84 7.83
N ASN A 88 14.01 7.69 8.29
CA ASN A 88 14.26 7.44 9.71
C ASN A 88 13.02 7.72 10.58
N TYR A 89 11.84 7.36 10.08
CA TYR A 89 10.58 7.45 10.79
C TYR A 89 10.26 6.13 11.49
N SER A 90 9.55 6.21 12.61
CA SER A 90 8.96 5.02 13.23
C SER A 90 8.04 4.31 12.27
N GLN A 91 7.90 2.98 12.38
CA GLN A 91 7.01 2.22 11.52
C GLN A 91 6.11 1.26 12.29
N ALA A 92 4.88 1.10 11.80
CA ALA A 92 3.98 0.04 12.21
C ALA A 92 3.28 -0.55 10.98
N THR A 93 3.33 -1.87 10.84
CA THR A 93 2.84 -2.58 9.64
C THR A 93 1.59 -3.41 9.94
N PHE A 94 0.75 -3.64 8.93
CA PHE A 94 -0.48 -4.45 9.02
C PHE A 94 -1.51 -3.91 10.04
N ALA A 95 -1.62 -2.58 10.15
CA ALA A 95 -2.50 -1.95 11.13
C ALA A 95 -3.98 -2.27 10.85
N SER A 96 -4.66 -2.78 11.85
CA SER A 96 -6.12 -2.96 11.90
C SER A 96 -6.82 -1.93 12.79
N GLU A 97 -6.07 -1.23 13.66
CA GLU A 97 -6.55 -0.10 14.47
C GLU A 97 -5.41 0.90 14.69
N VAL A 98 -5.72 2.19 14.63
CA VAL A 98 -4.76 3.28 14.89
C VAL A 98 -5.41 4.33 15.79
N ILE A 99 -4.81 4.60 16.93
CA ILE A 99 -5.20 5.64 17.88
C ILE A 99 -4.04 6.64 18.00
N ILE A 100 -4.30 7.90 17.67
CA ILE A 100 -3.29 8.97 17.73
C ILE A 100 -3.41 9.69 19.07
N ASP A 101 -2.28 9.90 19.73
CA ASP A 101 -2.15 10.61 21.00
C ASP A 101 -0.93 11.54 20.93
N GLU A 102 -1.17 12.83 20.70
CA GLU A 102 -0.16 13.90 20.56
C GLU A 102 1.09 13.51 19.74
N ASP A 103 2.10 12.96 20.42
CA ASP A 103 3.40 12.61 19.83
C ASP A 103 3.58 11.10 19.54
N PHE A 104 2.53 10.31 19.75
CA PHE A 104 2.56 8.86 19.60
C PHE A 104 1.35 8.34 18.82
N ALA A 105 1.52 7.19 18.22
CA ALA A 105 0.43 6.37 17.71
C ALA A 105 0.43 5.00 18.39
N SER A 106 -0.72 4.60 18.92
CA SER A 106 -0.98 3.23 19.37
C SER A 106 -1.58 2.46 18.20
N VAL A 107 -0.91 1.42 17.76
CA VAL A 107 -1.27 0.68 16.54
C VAL A 107 -1.49 -0.79 16.88
N THR A 108 -2.72 -1.26 16.69
CA THR A 108 -3.02 -2.69 16.73
C THR A 108 -2.81 -3.26 15.34
N ARG A 109 -1.98 -4.27 15.26
CA ARG A 109 -1.52 -4.89 14.02
C ARG A 109 -1.78 -6.39 14.00
N GLU A 110 -1.93 -6.93 12.83
CA GLU A 110 -2.11 -8.37 12.61
C GLU A 110 -0.76 -9.06 12.50
N ILE A 111 -0.60 -10.12 13.26
CA ILE A 111 0.56 -11.01 13.25
C ILE A 111 0.11 -12.46 13.19
N ASP A 112 0.99 -13.40 12.88
CA ASP A 112 0.62 -14.83 12.75
C ASP A 112 -0.02 -15.40 14.03
N GLY A 113 0.42 -14.93 15.20
CA GLY A 113 -0.12 -15.35 16.49
C GLY A 113 -1.40 -14.61 16.94
N GLY A 114 -1.95 -13.70 16.14
CA GLY A 114 -3.14 -12.92 16.48
C GLY A 114 -2.94 -11.40 16.36
N LEU A 115 -3.29 -10.64 17.38
CA LEU A 115 -3.16 -9.18 17.39
C LEU A 115 -2.03 -8.74 18.34
N GLN A 116 -1.29 -7.73 17.89
CA GLN A 116 -0.25 -7.08 18.69
C GLN A 116 -0.47 -5.56 18.69
N THR A 117 -0.55 -4.95 19.86
CA THR A 117 -0.60 -3.49 19.96
C THR A 117 0.78 -2.95 20.31
N ILE A 118 1.27 -2.04 19.48
CA ILE A 118 2.54 -1.33 19.69
C ILE A 118 2.31 0.17 19.77
N LYS A 119 3.18 0.87 20.51
CA LYS A 119 3.21 2.33 20.58
C LYS A 119 4.43 2.82 19.81
N VAL A 120 4.22 3.69 18.82
CA VAL A 120 5.28 4.27 17.99
C VAL A 120 5.29 5.79 18.14
N SER A 121 6.47 6.39 18.14
CA SER A 121 6.63 7.86 18.17
C SER A 121 6.31 8.43 16.78
N LEU A 122 5.73 9.64 16.76
CA LEU A 122 5.58 10.42 15.53
C LEU A 122 6.86 11.26 15.26
N PRO A 123 7.27 11.47 14.02
CA PRO A 123 6.60 11.04 12.78
C PRO A 123 6.68 9.53 12.54
N ALA A 124 5.66 8.97 11.92
CA ALA A 124 5.57 7.54 11.66
C ALA A 124 5.00 7.19 10.28
N ILE A 125 5.42 6.03 9.77
CA ILE A 125 4.85 5.37 8.60
C ILE A 125 4.00 4.19 9.09
N ILE A 126 2.73 4.16 8.72
CA ILE A 126 1.83 3.06 9.06
C ILE A 126 1.33 2.40 7.78
N THR A 127 1.55 1.09 7.65
CA THR A 127 0.91 0.32 6.59
C THR A 127 -0.34 -0.38 7.12
N THR A 128 -1.42 -0.34 6.35
CA THR A 128 -2.74 -0.71 6.83
C THR A 128 -3.27 -1.99 6.22
N ASP A 129 -3.92 -2.79 7.04
CA ASP A 129 -4.75 -3.92 6.63
C ASP A 129 -6.12 -3.44 6.14
N LEU A 130 -6.82 -4.30 5.41
CA LEU A 130 -8.17 -4.03 4.88
C LEU A 130 -9.21 -3.80 6.00
N ARG A 131 -8.94 -4.25 7.21
CA ARG A 131 -9.84 -4.15 8.38
C ARG A 131 -9.72 -2.84 9.15
N LEU A 132 -8.79 -1.94 8.78
CA LEU A 132 -8.61 -0.67 9.49
C LEU A 132 -9.89 0.16 9.54
N ASN A 133 -10.59 0.28 8.40
CA ASN A 133 -11.85 1.01 8.29
C ASN A 133 -12.76 0.39 7.22
N GLU A 134 -14.06 0.56 7.41
CA GLU A 134 -15.03 0.27 6.36
C GLU A 134 -14.97 1.37 5.28
N PRO A 135 -14.85 0.99 3.98
CA PRO A 135 -14.79 1.97 2.90
C PRO A 135 -16.07 2.83 2.83
N ARG A 136 -15.90 4.14 2.66
CA ARG A 136 -17.01 5.08 2.48
C ARG A 136 -17.26 5.34 1.00
N TYR A 137 -18.47 5.79 0.70
CA TYR A 137 -18.84 6.25 -0.63
C TYR A 137 -18.84 7.77 -0.71
N ALA A 138 -18.34 8.31 -1.82
CA ALA A 138 -18.39 9.74 -2.08
C ALA A 138 -19.79 10.14 -2.54
N SER A 139 -20.36 11.19 -1.93
CA SER A 139 -21.63 11.76 -2.40
C SER A 139 -21.42 12.55 -3.70
N LEU A 140 -22.46 12.64 -4.52
CA LEU A 140 -22.40 13.40 -5.78
C LEU A 140 -21.97 14.86 -5.58
N PRO A 141 -22.46 15.62 -4.56
CA PRO A 141 -21.95 16.97 -4.28
C PRO A 141 -20.45 17.00 -3.96
N ASN A 142 -19.93 16.00 -3.24
CA ASN A 142 -18.51 15.93 -2.92
C ASN A 142 -17.66 15.60 -4.15
N ILE A 143 -18.14 14.75 -5.06
CA ILE A 143 -17.49 14.48 -6.35
C ILE A 143 -17.38 15.78 -7.17
N MET A 144 -18.46 16.56 -7.21
CA MET A 144 -18.45 17.84 -7.93
C MET A 144 -17.48 18.86 -7.30
N LYS A 145 -17.40 18.93 -5.97
CA LYS A 145 -16.45 19.79 -5.26
C LYS A 145 -15.00 19.32 -5.49
N ALA A 146 -14.75 18.03 -5.50
CA ALA A 146 -13.43 17.44 -5.70
C ALA A 146 -12.80 17.83 -7.04
N LYS A 147 -13.60 18.07 -8.10
CA LYS A 147 -13.12 18.55 -9.39
C LYS A 147 -12.38 19.89 -9.32
N LYS A 148 -12.72 20.72 -8.30
CA LYS A 148 -12.13 22.06 -8.09
C LYS A 148 -11.04 22.09 -7.04
N LYS A 149 -10.83 20.98 -6.29
CA LYS A 149 -9.76 20.90 -5.31
C LYS A 149 -8.40 20.81 -5.99
N GLU A 150 -7.38 21.30 -5.29
CA GLU A 150 -6.00 21.29 -5.74
C GLU A 150 -5.52 19.85 -6.00
N LEU A 151 -4.97 19.62 -7.17
CA LEU A 151 -4.27 18.42 -7.58
C LEU A 151 -3.04 18.84 -8.37
N ASP A 152 -1.90 18.67 -7.75
CA ASP A 152 -0.60 18.97 -8.32
C ASP A 152 -0.08 17.76 -9.10
N VAL A 153 0.41 18.00 -10.31
CA VAL A 153 1.05 16.96 -11.14
C VAL A 153 2.50 17.32 -11.31
N LYS A 154 3.38 16.48 -10.81
CA LYS A 154 4.84 16.67 -10.85
C LYS A 154 5.47 15.51 -11.63
N PRO A 155 6.12 15.72 -12.78
CA PRO A 155 6.90 14.68 -13.44
C PRO A 155 8.01 14.18 -12.51
N ILE A 156 8.19 12.86 -12.41
CA ILE A 156 9.24 12.31 -11.52
C ILE A 156 10.65 12.66 -11.95
N GLU A 157 10.86 12.95 -13.23
CA GLU A 157 12.14 13.38 -13.80
C GLU A 157 12.62 14.69 -13.17
N GLU A 158 11.70 15.57 -12.79
CA GLU A 158 12.00 16.85 -12.15
C GLU A 158 12.36 16.73 -10.66
N MET A 159 12.08 15.55 -10.05
CA MET A 159 12.34 15.31 -8.63
C MET A 159 13.80 14.96 -8.32
N GLY A 160 14.63 14.70 -9.34
CA GLY A 160 16.04 14.34 -9.17
C GLY A 160 16.26 13.02 -8.42
N VAL A 161 15.36 12.07 -8.57
CA VAL A 161 15.39 10.76 -7.89
C VAL A 161 15.89 9.69 -8.85
N ASP A 162 16.83 8.85 -8.41
CA ASP A 162 17.25 7.67 -9.15
C ASP A 162 16.16 6.58 -9.06
N ILE A 163 15.50 6.33 -10.20
CA ILE A 163 14.39 5.39 -10.36
C ILE A 163 14.78 4.15 -11.19
N ASN A 164 16.06 3.91 -11.41
CA ASN A 164 16.51 2.79 -12.21
C ASN A 164 16.04 1.45 -11.65
N ASN A 165 15.35 0.70 -12.48
CA ASN A 165 14.94 -0.67 -12.17
C ASN A 165 16.15 -1.59 -12.08
N ARG A 166 16.08 -2.58 -11.20
CA ARG A 166 17.09 -3.63 -11.02
C ARG A 166 16.68 -4.95 -11.64
N MET A 167 15.41 -5.05 -12.04
CA MET A 167 14.84 -6.22 -12.69
C MET A 167 14.29 -5.84 -14.07
N GLU A 168 14.35 -6.79 -14.99
CA GLU A 168 13.77 -6.70 -16.31
C GLU A 168 12.72 -7.82 -16.47
N LEU A 169 11.51 -7.44 -16.89
CA LEU A 169 10.46 -8.40 -17.21
C LEU A 169 10.72 -9.00 -18.57
N LEU A 170 11.14 -10.27 -18.61
CA LEU A 170 11.49 -10.95 -19.85
C LEU A 170 10.27 -11.53 -20.56
N SER A 171 9.36 -12.18 -19.83
CA SER A 171 8.14 -12.76 -20.39
C SER A 171 7.05 -12.95 -19.35
N VAL A 172 5.81 -12.98 -19.78
CA VAL A 172 4.65 -13.36 -18.97
C VAL A 172 3.87 -14.42 -19.73
N GLU A 173 3.68 -15.57 -19.11
CA GLU A 173 2.97 -16.69 -19.69
C GLU A 173 1.83 -17.14 -18.77
N LEU A 174 0.77 -17.66 -19.35
CA LEU A 174 -0.29 -18.27 -18.56
C LEU A 174 0.26 -19.53 -17.87
N PRO A 175 -0.13 -19.81 -16.61
CA PRO A 175 0.26 -21.05 -15.98
C PRO A 175 -0.26 -22.24 -16.77
N ALA A 176 0.51 -23.33 -16.79
CA ALA A 176 0.08 -24.58 -17.42
C ALA A 176 -1.28 -25.02 -16.84
N SER A 177 -2.14 -25.51 -17.72
CA SER A 177 -3.43 -26.06 -17.30
C SER A 177 -3.21 -27.22 -16.31
N ARG A 178 -3.81 -27.10 -15.14
CA ARG A 178 -3.80 -28.19 -14.16
C ARG A 178 -4.70 -29.29 -14.67
N GLN A 179 -4.24 -30.54 -14.56
CA GLN A 179 -5.10 -31.69 -14.77
C GLN A 179 -6.12 -31.80 -13.64
N GLU A 180 -7.27 -32.36 -13.96
CA GLU A 180 -8.30 -32.65 -12.96
C GLU A 180 -7.75 -33.63 -11.91
N GLY A 181 -8.03 -33.37 -10.64
CA GLY A 181 -7.60 -34.27 -9.56
C GLY A 181 -8.32 -35.60 -9.61
N ILE A 182 -7.71 -36.66 -9.08
CA ILE A 182 -8.32 -37.98 -8.94
C ILE A 182 -8.96 -38.12 -7.56
N LYS A 183 -10.16 -38.72 -7.53
CA LYS A 183 -10.77 -39.10 -6.25
C LYS A 183 -10.13 -40.40 -5.76
N VAL A 184 -9.82 -40.43 -4.50
CA VAL A 184 -9.27 -41.63 -3.79
C VAL A 184 -10.31 -42.24 -2.90
N GLU A 185 -10.24 -43.56 -2.65
CA GLU A 185 -11.24 -44.29 -1.90
C GLU A 185 -10.96 -44.31 -0.38
N SER A 186 -9.70 -44.13 0.01
CA SER A 186 -9.29 -44.13 1.41
C SER A 186 -8.13 -43.14 1.69
N VAL A 187 -7.86 -42.91 2.97
CA VAL A 187 -6.71 -42.12 3.42
C VAL A 187 -5.41 -42.84 3.09
N GLU A 188 -5.35 -44.12 3.20
CA GLU A 188 -4.19 -44.96 2.86
C GLU A 188 -3.86 -44.88 1.37
N ASP A 189 -4.86 -44.92 0.49
CA ASP A 189 -4.69 -44.71 -0.95
C ASP A 189 -4.17 -43.29 -1.25
N LEU A 190 -4.71 -42.26 -0.58
CA LEU A 190 -4.23 -40.91 -0.70
C LEU A 190 -2.74 -40.80 -0.33
N VAL A 191 -2.36 -41.35 0.83
CA VAL A 191 -0.98 -41.30 1.31
C VAL A 191 -0.03 -42.03 0.35
N SER A 192 -0.44 -43.24 -0.13
CA SER A 192 0.36 -43.98 -1.12
C SER A 192 0.57 -43.19 -2.39
N LYS A 193 -0.48 -42.58 -2.97
CA LYS A 193 -0.37 -41.77 -4.18
C LYS A 193 0.49 -40.51 -3.99
N LEU A 194 0.38 -39.86 -2.82
CA LEU A 194 1.22 -38.69 -2.50
C LEU A 194 2.69 -39.06 -2.35
N LYS A 195 3.01 -40.26 -1.85
CA LYS A 195 4.37 -40.76 -1.71
C LYS A 195 4.95 -41.28 -3.02
N GLU A 196 4.23 -42.16 -3.68
CA GLU A 196 4.76 -42.95 -4.79
C GLU A 196 4.60 -42.28 -6.15
N GLU A 197 3.43 -41.67 -6.39
CA GLU A 197 3.13 -40.98 -7.66
C GLU A 197 3.50 -39.53 -7.65
N ALA A 198 2.96 -38.73 -6.73
CA ALA A 198 3.18 -37.29 -6.66
C ALA A 198 4.55 -36.90 -6.04
N LYS A 199 5.11 -37.78 -5.18
CA LYS A 199 6.41 -37.59 -4.50
C LYS A 199 6.51 -36.26 -3.73
N VAL A 200 5.40 -35.84 -3.12
CA VAL A 200 5.31 -34.58 -2.35
C VAL A 200 5.41 -34.78 -0.84
N ILE A 201 5.34 -36.03 -0.37
CA ILE A 201 5.59 -36.41 1.02
C ILE A 201 6.58 -37.59 1.07
N SER A 202 7.40 -37.63 2.13
CA SER A 202 8.40 -38.68 2.39
C SER A 202 7.84 -39.83 3.19
#